data_3cb51dc1d1f1e70e87b81b5dffab1498
#
_entry.id   3cb51dc1d1f1e70e87b81b5dffab1498
#
_cell.length_a   1.000
_cell.length_b   1.000
_cell.length_c   1.000
_cell.angle_alpha   90.00
_cell.angle_beta   90.00
_cell.angle_gamma   90.00
#
_symmetry.space_group_name_H-M   'P 1'
#
loop_
_entity.id
_entity.type
_entity.pdbx_description
1 polymer ?
#
loop_
_entity_poly.entity_id
_entity_poly.type
_entity_poly.pdbx_seq_one_letter_code
_entity_poly.pdbx_strand_id
1 'polypeptide(L)' 'MILYNFNGVAFDDVTIDDNKHYWSQICESCVSKYNIAKSLLYESGSGICGCQGCENEADYYIDFPERNVNNNA' A
#
# COMPACT_ATOMS: atom_id res chain seq x y z
N MET A 1 7.12 5.12 -12.47
CA MET A 1 6.08 4.74 -11.53
C MET A 1 6.18 3.26 -11.19
N ILE A 2 6.08 2.91 -9.93
CA ILE A 2 6.21 1.55 -9.49
C ILE A 2 4.84 1.00 -9.15
N LEU A 3 4.53 -0.14 -9.71
CA LEU A 3 3.30 -0.81 -9.43
C LEU A 3 3.63 -1.99 -8.53
N TYR A 4 3.07 -2.00 -7.36
CA TYR A 4 3.38 -3.02 -6.37
C TYR A 4 2.14 -3.89 -6.17
N ASN A 5 2.30 -5.18 -6.35
CA ASN A 5 1.19 -6.10 -6.14
C ASN A 5 1.32 -6.75 -4.78
N PHE A 6 0.29 -6.65 -3.99
CA PHE A 6 0.31 -7.22 -2.66
C PHE A 6 -1.07 -7.74 -2.34
N ASN A 7 -1.15 -8.98 -1.99
CA ASN A 7 -2.41 -9.60 -1.58
C ASN A 7 -3.48 -9.49 -2.66
N GLY A 8 -3.08 -9.55 -3.90
CA GLY A 8 -4.03 -9.47 -5.00
C GLY A 8 -4.44 -8.05 -5.35
N VAL A 9 -3.78 -7.07 -4.78
CA VAL A 9 -4.12 -5.67 -5.00
C VAL A 9 -2.96 -4.98 -5.64
N ALA A 10 -3.22 -4.15 -6.61
CA ALA A 10 -2.17 -3.36 -7.23
C ALA A 10 -2.16 -1.97 -6.60
N PHE A 11 -1.00 -1.56 -6.12
CA PHE A 11 -0.82 -0.23 -5.57
C PHE A 11 -0.02 0.58 -6.57
N ASP A 12 -0.52 1.74 -6.94
CA ASP A 12 0.19 2.56 -7.90
C ASP A 12 0.80 3.80 -7.28
N ASP A 13 0.82 3.88 -5.96
CA ASP A 13 1.40 5.02 -5.27
C ASP A 13 2.24 4.48 -4.12
N VAL A 14 3.41 3.97 -4.43
CA VAL A 14 4.28 3.35 -3.44
C VAL A 14 5.54 4.16 -3.32
N THR A 15 5.97 4.39 -2.10
CA THR A 15 7.19 5.12 -1.81
C THR A 15 8.27 4.15 -1.35
N ILE A 16 9.48 4.39 -1.79
CA ILE A 16 10.62 3.60 -1.35
C ILE A 16 11.54 4.54 -0.62
N ASP A 17 11.82 4.27 0.64
CA ASP A 17 12.66 5.17 1.42
C ASP A 17 14.13 4.78 1.28
N ASP A 18 14.98 5.47 2.02
CA ASP A 18 16.43 5.28 1.90
C ASP A 18 16.84 3.88 2.30
N ASN A 19 16.08 3.21 3.10
CA ASN A 19 16.41 1.86 3.51
C ASN A 19 15.79 0.84 2.58
N LYS A 20 15.28 1.28 1.45
CA LYS A 20 14.61 0.42 0.49
C LYS A 20 13.38 -0.21 1.06
N HIS A 21 12.69 0.54 1.91
CA HIS A 21 11.48 0.08 2.52
C HIS A 21 10.31 0.57 1.67
N TYR A 22 9.42 -0.30 1.32
CA TYR A 22 8.28 0.03 0.48
C TYR A 22 7.06 0.28 1.33
N TRP A 23 6.38 1.39 1.11
CA TRP A 23 5.18 1.69 1.87
C TRP A 23 4.23 2.54 1.05
N SER A 24 2.98 2.57 1.46
CA SER A 24 1.97 3.35 0.78
C SER A 24 0.91 3.75 1.78
N GLN A 25 -0.23 4.24 1.30
CA GLN A 25 -1.36 4.57 2.14
C GLN A 25 -2.52 3.70 1.71
N ILE A 26 -3.45 3.46 2.59
CA ILE A 26 -4.60 2.64 2.25
C ILE A 26 -5.80 3.07 3.07
N CYS A 27 -6.97 3.04 2.48
CA CYS A 27 -8.19 3.40 3.18
C CYS A 27 -8.78 2.16 3.84
N GLU A 28 -9.64 2.39 4.82
CA GLU A 28 -10.21 1.28 5.56
C GLU A 28 -11.04 0.37 4.67
N SER A 29 -11.71 0.90 3.67
CA SER A 29 -12.49 0.08 2.77
C SER A 29 -11.61 -0.94 2.06
N CYS A 30 -10.43 -0.54 1.64
CA CYS A 30 -9.52 -1.45 0.98
C CYS A 30 -8.93 -2.45 1.97
N VAL A 31 -8.68 -2.03 3.20
CA VAL A 31 -8.19 -2.95 4.23
C VAL A 31 -9.20 -4.09 4.39
N SER A 32 -10.47 -3.77 4.48
CA SER A 32 -11.49 -4.80 4.62
C SER A 32 -11.65 -5.60 3.35
N LYS A 33 -11.68 -4.92 2.22
CA LYS A 33 -11.95 -5.58 0.96
C LYS A 33 -10.90 -6.59 0.61
N TYR A 34 -9.65 -6.29 0.89
CA TYR A 34 -8.55 -7.16 0.51
C TYR A 34 -7.97 -7.91 1.69
N ASN A 35 -8.63 -7.82 2.84
CA ASN A 35 -8.24 -8.60 4.00
C ASN A 35 -6.79 -8.35 4.38
N ILE A 36 -6.42 -7.09 4.47
CA ILE A 36 -5.04 -6.71 4.77
C ILE A 36 -4.76 -6.94 6.26
N ALA A 37 -3.61 -7.51 6.56
CA ALA A 37 -3.24 -7.80 7.93
C ALA A 37 -2.99 -6.51 8.69
N LYS A 38 -3.59 -6.39 9.87
CA LYS A 38 -3.44 -5.18 10.65
C LYS A 38 -2.03 -4.96 11.13
N SER A 39 -1.23 -6.00 11.22
CA SER A 39 0.14 -5.85 11.66
C SER A 39 0.98 -5.04 10.67
N LEU A 40 0.48 -4.86 9.46
CA LEU A 40 1.18 -4.08 8.46
C LEU A 40 0.72 -2.63 8.44
N LEU A 41 -0.27 -2.28 9.22
CA LEU A 41 -0.89 -0.97 9.15
C LEU A 41 -0.44 -0.08 10.28
N TYR A 42 -0.25 1.20 9.96
CA TYR A 42 0.07 2.20 10.96
C TYR A 42 -1.01 3.26 10.85
N GLU A 43 -1.53 3.69 11.97
CA GLU A 43 -2.54 4.70 11.97
C GLU A 43 -1.96 6.01 11.50
N SER A 44 -2.79 6.96 11.23
CA SER A 44 -2.37 8.26 10.77
C SER A 44 -2.05 8.32 9.30
N GLY A 45 -2.74 7.57 8.51
CA GLY A 45 -2.61 7.69 7.07
C GLY A 45 -3.00 9.08 6.61
N SER A 46 -2.46 9.51 5.51
CA SER A 46 -2.84 10.79 4.95
C SER A 46 -2.81 10.69 3.43
N GLY A 47 -3.49 11.60 2.79
CA GLY A 47 -3.53 11.61 1.34
C GLY A 47 -4.56 10.63 0.83
N ILE A 48 -4.33 10.16 -0.38
CA ILE A 48 -5.29 9.32 -1.08
C ILE A 48 -4.83 7.88 -1.03
N CYS A 49 -5.78 6.97 -0.92
CA CYS A 49 -5.49 5.55 -0.90
C CYS A 49 -4.65 5.18 -2.11
N GLY A 50 -3.63 4.40 -1.91
CA GLY A 50 -2.71 4.03 -2.97
C GLY A 50 -3.15 2.85 -3.82
N CYS A 51 -4.28 2.23 -3.51
CA CYS A 51 -4.77 1.13 -4.33
C CYS A 51 -5.15 1.66 -5.69
N GLN A 52 -4.79 0.95 -6.73
CA GLN A 52 -5.05 1.40 -8.07
C GLN A 52 -6.55 1.58 -8.28
N GLY A 53 -6.94 2.72 -8.75
CA GLY A 53 -8.33 2.99 -9.01
C GLY A 53 -9.15 3.45 -7.82
N CYS A 54 -8.56 3.50 -6.64
CA CYS A 54 -9.28 3.94 -5.46
C CYS A 54 -8.92 5.38 -5.17
N GLU A 55 -9.92 6.20 -4.90
CA GLU A 55 -9.70 7.60 -4.63
C GLU A 55 -10.16 8.02 -3.26
N ASN A 56 -10.36 7.07 -2.38
CA ASN A 56 -10.78 7.39 -1.04
C ASN A 56 -9.63 7.99 -0.24
N GLU A 57 -9.98 8.71 0.79
CA GLU A 57 -8.97 9.25 1.68
C GLU A 57 -8.36 8.10 2.44
N ALA A 58 -7.06 8.10 2.60
CA ALA A 58 -6.38 7.00 3.28
C ALA A 58 -6.54 7.14 4.78
N ASP A 59 -6.68 6.02 5.44
CA ASP A 59 -6.82 5.98 6.90
C ASP A 59 -5.57 5.45 7.56
N TYR A 60 -4.74 4.73 6.82
CA TYR A 60 -3.57 4.09 7.38
C TYR A 60 -2.39 4.19 6.43
N TYR A 61 -1.19 4.06 6.97
CA TYR A 61 -0.05 3.75 6.16
C TYR A 61 0.09 2.23 6.16
N ILE A 62 0.53 1.67 5.05
CA ILE A 62 0.75 0.24 4.97
C ILE A 62 2.23 0.02 4.66
N ASP A 63 2.86 -0.86 5.40
CA ASP A 63 4.27 -1.13 5.30
C ASP A 63 4.44 -2.49 4.66
N PHE A 64 4.95 -2.54 3.45
CA PHE A 64 5.02 -3.80 2.71
C PHE A 64 6.22 -4.64 3.15
N PRO A 65 6.07 -5.94 3.19
CA PRO A 65 7.18 -6.83 3.40
C PRO A 65 8.03 -6.70 2.18
N GLU A 66 9.30 -6.52 2.33
CA GLU A 66 10.05 -6.19 1.28
C GLU A 66 10.04 -6.97 0.12
N ARG A 67 10.43 -6.54 -0.89
CA ARG A 67 10.62 -7.08 -2.05
C ARG A 67 9.69 -7.75 -2.72
N ASN A 68 8.58 -7.54 -2.62
CA ASN A 68 7.62 -8.17 -3.36
C ASN A 68 7.25 -7.30 -4.50
N VAL A 69 8.17 -6.56 -5.01
CA VAL A 69 7.95 -5.72 -6.13
C VAL A 69 7.82 -6.56 -7.33
N ASN A 70 6.84 -6.24 -8.15
CA ASN A 70 6.58 -7.06 -9.25
C ASN A 70 7.16 -6.51 -10.45
N ASN A 71 8.30 -6.31 -10.47
CA ASN A 71 8.78 -5.78 -11.62
C ASN A 71 9.63 -6.69 -12.28
N ASN A 72 9.68 -7.39 -12.24
CA ASN A 72 10.43 -8.02 -12.91
C ASN A 72 10.37 -8.39 -13.70
N ALA A 73 10.18 -8.09 -13.61
CA ALA A 73 10.21 -8.34 -14.33
C ALA A 73 10.68 -8.57 -14.65
#